data_700a489957ab39d04f55abb175288eae
#
_entry.id   700a489957ab39d04f55abb175288eae
#
_cell.length_a   1.000
_cell.length_b   1.000
_cell.length_c   1.000
_cell.angle_alpha   90.00
_cell.angle_beta   90.00
_cell.angle_gamma   90.00
#
_symmetry.space_group_name_H-M   'P 1'
#
loop_
_entity.id
_entity.type
_entity.pdbx_description
1 polymer ?
#
loop_
_entity_poly.entity_id
_entity_poly.type
_entity_poly.pdbx_seq_one_letter_code
_entity_poly.pdbx_strand_id
1 'polypeptide(L)' 'MNEIMQYLKKNGQRLDSEIATATGMPLVKVRHLLADLSAQGEISRCSVTRFDHGKKIEGMLCRVAGYIPPKSPGRKPGA' A
#
# COMPACT_ATOMS: atom_id res chain seq x y z
N MET A 1 -18.36 -3.07 5.78
CA MET A 1 -17.60 -3.43 4.62
C MET A 1 -16.40 -2.53 4.46
N ASN A 2 -15.24 -3.10 4.30
CA ASN A 2 -14.03 -2.29 4.26
C ASN A 2 -13.54 -2.18 2.82
N GLU A 3 -13.74 -1.01 2.22
CA GLU A 3 -13.35 -0.78 0.83
C GLU A 3 -11.84 -0.86 0.66
N ILE A 4 -11.09 -0.43 1.67
CA ILE A 4 -9.65 -0.48 1.61
C ILE A 4 -9.16 -1.91 1.56
N MET A 5 -9.71 -2.76 2.42
CA MET A 5 -9.33 -4.17 2.43
C MET A 5 -9.66 -4.84 1.11
N GLN A 6 -10.83 -4.55 0.57
CA GLN A 6 -11.23 -5.14 -0.71
C GLN A 6 -10.31 -4.70 -1.83
N TYR A 7 -9.96 -3.42 -1.83
CA TYR A 7 -9.07 -2.90 -2.85
C TYR A 7 -7.69 -3.54 -2.76
N LEU A 8 -7.17 -3.68 -1.55
CA LEU A 8 -5.86 -4.28 -1.36
C LEU A 8 -5.86 -5.76 -1.71
N LYS A 9 -6.91 -6.48 -1.35
CA LYS A 9 -7.01 -7.90 -1.70
C LYS A 9 -7.03 -8.10 -3.19
N LYS A 10 -7.66 -7.20 -3.90
CA LYS A 10 -7.75 -7.30 -5.34
C LYS A 10 -6.46 -6.90 -6.03
N ASN A 11 -5.78 -5.91 -5.52
CA ASN A 11 -4.61 -5.33 -6.19
C ASN A 11 -3.28 -5.69 -5.57
N GLY A 12 -3.29 -6.30 -4.40
CA GLY A 12 -2.07 -6.66 -3.71
C GLY A 12 -1.60 -5.55 -2.81
N GLN A 13 -0.61 -4.81 -3.23
CA GLN A 13 -0.09 -3.71 -2.42
C GLN A 13 -0.22 -2.40 -3.19
N ARG A 14 -0.55 -1.35 -2.44
CA ARG A 14 -0.74 -0.03 -3.03
C ARG A 14 -0.35 1.04 -2.03
N LEU A 15 0.02 2.20 -2.55
CA LEU A 15 0.32 3.34 -1.70
C LEU A 15 -0.97 3.92 -1.12
N ASP A 16 -0.84 4.59 0.02
CA ASP A 16 -1.98 5.22 0.65
C ASP A 16 -2.65 6.23 -0.27
N SER A 17 -1.87 6.99 -1.03
CA SER A 17 -2.43 7.95 -1.97
C SER A 17 -3.19 7.24 -3.09
N GLU A 18 -2.70 6.09 -3.52
CA GLU A 18 -3.40 5.32 -4.55
C GLU A 18 -4.73 4.80 -4.03
N ILE A 19 -4.74 4.35 -2.78
CA ILE A 19 -5.97 3.89 -2.16
C ILE A 19 -6.97 5.03 -2.06
N ALA A 20 -6.50 6.21 -1.66
CA ALA A 20 -7.37 7.37 -1.54
C ALA A 20 -8.02 7.70 -2.89
N THR A 21 -7.23 7.70 -3.95
CA THR A 21 -7.74 7.98 -5.28
C THR A 21 -8.73 6.93 -5.73
N ALA A 22 -8.42 5.66 -5.51
CA ALA A 22 -9.26 4.57 -5.98
C ALA A 22 -10.58 4.50 -5.23
N THR A 23 -10.57 4.82 -3.94
CA THR A 23 -11.78 4.73 -3.13
C THR A 23 -12.54 6.04 -3.05
N GLY A 24 -11.94 7.13 -3.53
CA GLY A 24 -12.58 8.43 -3.47
C GLY A 24 -12.61 9.03 -2.08
N MET A 25 -11.78 8.52 -1.17
CA MET A 25 -11.74 9.04 0.19
C MET A 25 -10.60 10.03 0.36
N PRO A 26 -10.75 10.98 1.30
CA PRO A 26 -9.63 11.86 1.62
C PRO A 26 -8.45 11.07 2.17
N LEU A 27 -7.26 11.54 1.85
CA LEU A 27 -6.05 10.84 2.29
C LEU A 27 -5.97 10.73 3.80
N VAL A 28 -6.40 11.77 4.52
CA VAL A 28 -6.40 11.75 5.98
C VAL A 28 -7.27 10.61 6.49
N LYS A 29 -8.45 10.44 5.91
CA LYS A 29 -9.34 9.37 6.32
C LYS A 29 -8.75 8.01 5.99
N VAL A 30 -8.14 7.88 4.82
CA VAL A 30 -7.49 6.63 4.43
C VAL A 30 -6.40 6.27 5.42
N ARG A 31 -5.58 7.23 5.79
CA ARG A 31 -4.50 6.98 6.75
C ARG A 31 -5.03 6.54 8.11
N HIS A 32 -6.14 7.12 8.53
CA HIS A 32 -6.78 6.71 9.78
C HIS A 32 -7.24 5.27 9.72
N LEU A 33 -7.91 4.91 8.64
CA LEU A 33 -8.41 3.55 8.48
C LEU A 33 -7.26 2.55 8.36
N LEU A 34 -6.20 2.95 7.67
CA LEU A 34 -5.03 2.08 7.54
C LEU A 34 -4.36 1.86 8.90
N ALA A 35 -4.31 2.90 9.72
CA ALA A 35 -3.74 2.75 11.06
C ALA A 35 -4.57 1.75 11.87
N ASP A 36 -5.89 1.84 11.80
CA ASP A 36 -6.76 0.92 12.51
C ASP A 36 -6.57 -0.50 12.03
N LEU A 37 -6.53 -0.69 10.72
CA LEU A 37 -6.36 -2.03 10.16
C LEU A 37 -5.00 -2.61 10.52
N SER A 38 -3.98 -1.78 10.53
CA SER A 38 -2.66 -2.22 10.91
C SER A 38 -2.61 -2.61 12.38
N ALA A 39 -3.30 -1.86 13.23
CA ALA A 39 -3.36 -2.18 14.66
C ALA A 39 -4.08 -3.50 14.90
N GLN A 40 -5.03 -3.83 14.04
CA GLN A 40 -5.75 -5.10 14.14
C GLN A 40 -5.00 -6.26 13.51
N GLY A 41 -3.87 -5.99 12.87
CA GLY A 41 -3.12 -7.04 12.20
C GLY A 41 -3.67 -7.43 10.85
N GLU A 42 -4.57 -6.63 10.30
CA GLU A 42 -5.20 -6.95 9.02
C GLU A 42 -4.32 -6.57 7.84
N ILE A 43 -3.50 -5.56 7.99
CA ILE A 43 -2.61 -5.10 6.92
C ILE A 43 -1.23 -4.80 7.48
N SER A 44 -0.27 -4.75 6.56
CA SER A 44 1.09 -4.29 6.87
C SER A 44 1.34 -2.98 6.14
N ARG A 45 2.11 -2.10 6.78
CA ARG A 45 2.45 -0.82 6.21
C ARG A 45 3.95 -0.62 6.24
N CYS A 46 4.47 -0.03 5.17
CA CYS A 46 5.89 0.32 5.08
C CYS A 46 6.01 1.73 4.54
N SER A 47 6.91 2.50 5.14
CA SER A 47 7.21 3.83 4.59
C SER A 47 8.04 3.67 3.32
N VAL A 48 7.68 4.42 2.30
CA VAL A 48 8.46 4.45 1.07
C VAL A 48 8.72 5.89 0.69
N THR A 49 9.84 6.11 0.04
CA THR A 49 10.22 7.41 -0.45
C THR A 49 10.44 7.31 -1.94
N ARG A 50 9.82 8.19 -2.68
CA ARG A 50 10.00 8.26 -4.13
C ARG A 50 10.52 9.62 -4.51
N PHE A 51 11.21 9.67 -5.64
CA PHE A 51 11.62 10.94 -6.22
C PHE A 51 10.91 11.09 -7.55
N ASP A 52 10.18 12.19 -7.67
CA ASP A 52 9.44 12.47 -8.89
C ASP A 52 9.79 13.88 -9.32
N HIS A 53 10.42 14.00 -10.50
CA HIS A 53 10.86 15.30 -11.01
C HIS A 53 11.75 16.03 -10.00
N GLY A 54 12.60 15.28 -9.32
CA GLY A 54 13.49 15.86 -8.32
C GLY A 54 12.85 16.15 -7.00
N LYS A 55 11.56 15.87 -6.84
CA LYS A 55 10.87 16.09 -5.59
C LYS A 55 10.79 14.81 -4.80
N LYS A 56 11.01 14.94 -3.50
CA LYS A 56 10.89 13.82 -2.58
C LYS A 56 9.44 13.65 -2.20
N ILE A 57 8.90 12.47 -2.48
CA ILE A 57 7.52 12.15 -2.15
C ILE A 57 7.52 10.98 -1.20
N GLU A 58 6.96 11.18 -0.04
CA GLU A 58 6.86 10.13 0.96
C GLU A 58 5.46 9.56 0.98
N GLY A 59 5.36 8.24 1.12
CA GLY A 59 4.08 7.58 1.17
C GLY A 59 4.16 6.34 2.01
N MET A 60 3.04 5.67 2.13
CA MET A 60 2.92 4.46 2.91
C MET A 60 2.45 3.34 1.99
N LEU A 61 3.29 2.36 1.80
CA LEU A 61 2.92 1.19 1.00
C LEU A 61 2.18 0.21 1.89
N CYS A 62 0.96 -0.13 1.51
CA CYS A 62 0.09 -0.97 2.30
C CYS A 62 -0.23 -2.26 1.58
N ARG A 63 -0.33 -3.34 2.34
CA ARG A 63 -0.69 -4.64 1.77
C ARG A 63 -1.43 -5.45 2.81
N VAL A 64 -2.23 -6.39 2.34
CA VAL A 64 -2.96 -7.27 3.23
C VAL A 64 -1.97 -8.14 3.99
N ALA A 65 -2.21 -8.35 5.27
CA ALA A 65 -1.36 -9.21 6.07
C ALA A 65 -1.32 -10.60 5.45
N GLY A 66 -0.12 -11.15 5.33
CA GLY A 66 0.06 -12.45 4.72
C GLY A 66 0.21 -12.41 3.20
N TYR A 67 0.04 -11.24 2.59
CA TYR A 67 0.23 -11.13 1.15
C TYR A 67 1.71 -11.31 0.80
N ILE A 68 1.95 -12.15 -0.18
CA ILE A 68 3.31 -12.39 -0.66
C ILE A 68 3.40 -11.86 -2.08
N PRO A 69 4.19 -10.80 -2.31
CA PRO A 69 4.31 -10.27 -3.66
C PRO A 69 4.90 -11.30 -4.60
N PRO A 70 4.44 -11.33 -5.84
CA PRO A 70 5.01 -12.26 -6.81
C PRO A 70 6.46 -11.90 -7.09
N LYS A 71 7.26 -12.92 -7.34
CA LYS A 71 8.65 -12.71 -7.66
C LYS A 71 8.77 -12.11 -9.05
N SER A 72 9.74 -11.24 -9.22
CA SER A 72 10.04 -10.70 -10.53
C SER A 72 10.66 -11.78 -11.39
N PRO A 73 9.99 -12.21 -12.44
CA PRO A 73 10.61 -13.16 -13.35
C PRO A 73 11.79 -12.50 -14.05
N GLY A 74 12.80 -13.24 -14.32
CA GLY A 74 13.95 -12.71 -15.00
C GLY A 74 14.92 -11.98 -14.12
N ARG A 75 14.57 -11.71 -12.91
CA ARG A 75 15.48 -11.15 -11.95
C ARG A 75 16.36 -12.24 -11.46
N LYS A 76 17.47 -12.33 -11.98
CA LYS A 76 18.35 -13.41 -11.60
C LYS A 76 19.56 -12.85 -10.92
N PRO A 77 19.49 -12.61 -9.65
CA PRO A 77 20.63 -12.13 -8.94
C PRO A 77 21.74 -13.15 -9.06
N GLY A 78 22.92 -12.69 -9.29
CA GLY A 78 24.04 -13.56 -9.37
C GLY A 78 24.02 -14.52 -10.54
N ALA A 79 23.01 -14.43 -11.30
CA ALA A 79 22.97 -15.30 -12.48
C ALA A 79 23.86 -14.72 -13.52
#